data_4ba520e7d7e8fc0f8000a617759cd8fa
#
_entry.id   4ba520e7d7e8fc0f8000a617759cd8fa
#
_cell.length_a   1.000
_cell.length_b   1.000
_cell.length_c   1.000
_cell.angle_alpha   90.00
_cell.angle_beta   90.00
_cell.angle_gamma   90.00
#
_symmetry.space_group_name_H-M   'P 1'
#
loop_
_entity.id
_entity.type
_entity.pdbx_description
1 polymer ?
#
loop_
_entity_poly.entity_id
_entity_poly.type
_entity_poly.pdbx_seq_one_letter_code
_entity_poly.pdbx_strand_id
1 'polypeptide(L)'
;MSVRETVHALRLASPALAASTLEERNAFIAALGKELEIHKDEVFAANREDMADAQKQGLAATVQKRLRYDEGKLQESLAQLSSLEQLSDPIGVTQLARELDEGLVLRRVSCPIGVIGVIFEARPDALIQIGSLCIKSGNAAILKGGKETQRTNRALFALVQAALGEAGLAQDVLALAESHEEIDELLECEGDVDLLIPRGSNSFVSYIMNHTKIPVMGHSAGVCHVYVDRSADQDMAARIVVDAKTQYPAVCNAAETLLVDAPIAEEFLPKAARALAAKGARLRATGKALAILSKVSGIPEVEPMGKDEYGTEYGDYVMSCKVVDGVEGAVAHINRWGSHHTDSIVATDDAAAACFQQRVDSAGVYRNCSTRFADGFRYGFGAEVGISTGKLHARGPVGLEGLETYKYLLEGEGHIVGDYATGVRQFHFHELD
;
A
#
# COMPACT_ATOMS: atom_id res chain seq x y z
N MET A 1 -6.10 26.05 15.88
CA MET A 1 -7.01 24.92 16.30
C MET A 1 -6.12 23.77 16.76
N SER A 2 -6.50 23.04 17.78
CA SER A 2 -5.86 21.76 18.15
C SER A 2 -6.17 20.69 17.09
N VAL A 3 -5.42 19.59 17.09
CA VAL A 3 -5.71 18.47 16.17
C VAL A 3 -7.12 17.94 16.41
N ARG A 4 -7.55 17.83 17.67
CA ARG A 4 -8.92 17.37 18.04
C ARG A 4 -10.00 18.27 17.43
N GLU A 5 -9.85 19.59 17.53
CA GLU A 5 -10.79 20.54 16.89
C GLU A 5 -10.79 20.39 15.37
N THR A 6 -9.60 20.21 14.78
CA THR A 6 -9.43 20.04 13.33
C THR A 6 -10.10 18.75 12.84
N VAL A 7 -9.83 17.59 13.47
CA VAL A 7 -10.44 16.33 13.03
C VAL A 7 -11.95 16.30 13.30
N HIS A 8 -12.41 16.98 14.34
CA HIS A 8 -13.86 17.15 14.59
C HIS A 8 -14.53 17.98 13.46
N ALA A 9 -13.89 19.04 13.00
CA ALA A 9 -14.38 19.82 11.85
C ALA A 9 -14.41 18.96 10.57
N LEU A 10 -13.36 18.18 10.30
CA LEU A 10 -13.34 17.21 9.20
C LEU A 10 -14.49 16.21 9.29
N ARG A 11 -14.78 15.68 10.49
CA ARG A 11 -15.89 14.75 10.73
C ARG A 11 -17.23 15.37 10.36
N LEU A 12 -17.44 16.65 10.69
CA LEU A 12 -18.67 17.36 10.35
C LEU A 12 -18.78 17.67 8.86
N ALA A 13 -17.66 17.91 8.16
CA ALA A 13 -17.62 18.20 6.73
C ALA A 13 -17.69 16.93 5.84
N SER A 14 -17.23 15.78 6.34
CA SER A 14 -17.10 14.53 5.56
C SER A 14 -18.40 14.05 4.90
N PRO A 15 -19.62 14.17 5.50
CA PRO A 15 -20.86 13.73 4.85
C PRO A 15 -21.19 14.53 3.58
N ALA A 16 -20.87 15.82 3.55
CA ALA A 16 -21.07 16.66 2.36
C ALA A 16 -20.14 16.25 1.22
N LEU A 17 -18.86 15.95 1.53
CA LEU A 17 -17.91 15.43 0.56
C LEU A 17 -18.33 14.05 0.04
N ALA A 18 -18.78 13.15 0.91
CA ALA A 18 -19.28 11.83 0.54
C ALA A 18 -20.52 11.88 -0.38
N ALA A 19 -21.29 12.97 -0.32
CA ALA A 19 -22.46 13.22 -1.17
C ALA A 19 -22.14 14.01 -2.46
N SER A 20 -20.89 14.47 -2.64
CA SER A 20 -20.47 15.22 -3.83
C SER A 20 -20.47 14.31 -5.07
N THR A 21 -20.66 14.93 -6.23
CA THR A 21 -20.67 14.21 -7.51
C THR A 21 -19.24 13.87 -7.96
N LEU A 22 -19.12 12.90 -8.88
CA LEU A 22 -17.84 12.58 -9.53
C LEU A 22 -17.27 13.81 -10.25
N GLU A 23 -18.12 14.62 -10.89
CA GLU A 23 -17.75 15.81 -11.63
C GLU A 23 -17.11 16.86 -10.70
N GLU A 24 -17.66 17.11 -9.52
CA GLU A 24 -17.10 18.02 -8.53
C GLU A 24 -15.72 17.54 -8.03
N ARG A 25 -15.59 16.25 -7.75
CA ARG A 25 -14.32 15.67 -7.31
C ARG A 25 -13.28 15.64 -8.42
N ASN A 26 -13.68 15.40 -9.67
CA ASN A 26 -12.79 15.52 -10.84
C ASN A 26 -12.41 16.95 -11.14
N ALA A 27 -13.31 17.93 -10.95
CA ALA A 27 -12.99 19.35 -11.08
C ALA A 27 -11.88 19.77 -10.11
N PHE A 28 -11.90 19.26 -8.87
CA PHE A 28 -10.80 19.46 -7.92
C PHE A 28 -9.47 18.88 -8.45
N ILE A 29 -9.47 17.66 -8.99
CA ILE A 29 -8.25 17.02 -9.51
C ILE A 29 -7.67 17.83 -10.67
N ALA A 30 -8.51 18.27 -11.60
CA ALA A 30 -8.10 19.10 -12.74
C ALA A 30 -7.58 20.48 -12.27
N ALA A 31 -8.26 21.14 -11.34
CA ALA A 31 -7.84 22.40 -10.75
C ALA A 31 -6.49 22.27 -10.03
N LEU A 32 -6.29 21.19 -9.25
CA LEU A 32 -5.02 20.93 -8.56
C LEU A 32 -3.86 20.75 -9.55
N GLY A 33 -4.06 20.02 -10.65
CA GLY A 33 -3.06 19.88 -11.70
C GLY A 33 -2.65 21.24 -12.29
N LYS A 34 -3.63 22.11 -12.57
CA LYS A 34 -3.42 23.47 -13.09
C LYS A 34 -2.69 24.36 -12.07
N GLU A 35 -3.09 24.34 -10.80
CA GLU A 35 -2.44 25.08 -9.72
C GLU A 35 -0.96 24.67 -9.55
N LEU A 36 -0.67 23.38 -9.60
CA LEU A 36 0.70 22.85 -9.54
C LEU A 36 1.57 23.35 -10.70
N GLU A 37 1.04 23.42 -11.92
CA GLU A 37 1.78 23.94 -13.09
C GLU A 37 2.03 25.45 -12.98
N ILE A 38 1.04 26.23 -12.56
CA ILE A 38 1.12 27.69 -12.46
C ILE A 38 2.09 28.11 -11.36
N HIS A 39 2.02 27.47 -10.19
CA HIS A 39 2.77 27.85 -8.99
C HIS A 39 4.00 26.95 -8.70
N LYS A 40 4.47 26.17 -9.69
CA LYS A 40 5.61 25.25 -9.52
C LYS A 40 6.87 25.93 -8.98
N ASP A 41 7.17 27.15 -9.42
CA ASP A 41 8.38 27.87 -9.02
C ASP A 41 8.36 28.21 -7.52
N GLU A 42 7.19 28.50 -6.95
CA GLU A 42 7.00 28.73 -5.51
C GLU A 42 7.23 27.44 -4.71
N VAL A 43 6.67 26.32 -5.18
CA VAL A 43 6.89 25.00 -4.58
C VAL A 43 8.36 24.60 -4.64
N PHE A 44 9.02 24.80 -5.80
CA PHE A 44 10.44 24.51 -5.95
C PHE A 44 11.32 25.40 -5.07
N ALA A 45 10.95 26.67 -4.86
CA ALA A 45 11.65 27.57 -3.95
C ALA A 45 11.55 27.05 -2.50
N ALA A 46 10.36 26.72 -2.04
CA ALA A 46 10.13 26.12 -0.71
C ALA A 46 10.90 24.81 -0.54
N ASN A 47 10.93 23.95 -1.57
CA ASN A 47 11.68 22.70 -1.52
C ASN A 47 13.19 22.89 -1.47
N ARG A 48 13.74 23.90 -2.19
CA ARG A 48 15.18 24.22 -2.08
C ARG A 48 15.57 24.63 -0.67
N GLU A 49 14.71 25.35 0.05
CA GLU A 49 14.97 25.73 1.45
C GLU A 49 14.96 24.51 2.37
N ASP A 50 13.94 23.64 2.26
CA ASP A 50 13.89 22.39 3.03
C ASP A 50 15.10 21.48 2.73
N MET A 51 15.52 21.37 1.47
CA MET A 51 16.72 20.61 1.07
C MET A 51 18.02 21.21 1.64
N ALA A 52 18.14 22.53 1.67
CA ALA A 52 19.31 23.20 2.26
C ALA A 52 19.41 22.96 3.77
N ASP A 53 18.27 22.97 4.47
CA ASP A 53 18.22 22.68 5.90
C ASP A 53 18.51 21.18 6.18
N ALA A 54 18.00 20.27 5.36
CA ALA A 54 18.31 18.83 5.43
C ALA A 54 19.81 18.56 5.27
N GLN A 55 20.50 19.26 4.36
CA GLN A 55 21.95 19.17 4.17
C GLN A 55 22.72 19.69 5.39
N LYS A 56 22.32 20.86 5.93
CA LYS A 56 22.94 21.43 7.14
C LYS A 56 22.80 20.51 8.36
N GLN A 57 21.66 19.81 8.47
CA GLN A 57 21.39 18.85 9.54
C GLN A 57 22.09 17.50 9.33
N GLY A 58 22.74 17.29 8.19
CA GLY A 58 23.46 16.03 7.89
C GLY A 58 22.54 14.82 7.69
N LEU A 59 21.30 15.03 7.19
CA LEU A 59 20.39 13.91 6.92
C LEU A 59 21.00 12.97 5.88
N ALA A 60 20.74 11.66 6.02
CA ALA A 60 21.25 10.63 5.12
C ALA A 60 20.87 10.93 3.66
N ALA A 61 21.77 10.63 2.71
CA ALA A 61 21.56 10.89 1.29
C ALA A 61 20.28 10.25 0.73
N THR A 62 19.90 9.07 1.23
CA THR A 62 18.66 8.38 0.90
C THR A 62 17.40 9.16 1.34
N VAL A 63 17.46 9.83 2.50
CA VAL A 63 16.39 10.71 2.98
C VAL A 63 16.34 11.96 2.11
N GLN A 64 17.47 12.64 1.89
CA GLN A 64 17.55 13.83 1.05
C GLN A 64 16.98 13.58 -0.37
N LYS A 65 17.24 12.39 -0.97
CA LYS A 65 16.67 12.01 -2.26
C LYS A 65 15.14 11.96 -2.22
N ARG A 66 14.55 11.54 -1.11
CA ARG A 66 13.08 11.46 -0.94
C ARG A 66 12.43 12.82 -0.70
N LEU A 67 13.15 13.77 -0.10
CA LEU A 67 12.65 15.13 0.16
C LEU A 67 12.48 15.96 -1.10
N ARG A 68 13.19 15.61 -2.18
CA ARG A 68 13.25 16.39 -3.40
C ARG A 68 11.89 16.44 -4.10
N TYR A 69 11.46 17.68 -4.41
CA TYR A 69 10.32 17.95 -5.26
C TYR A 69 10.77 18.90 -6.37
N ASP A 70 11.13 18.36 -7.50
CA ASP A 70 11.65 19.03 -8.68
C ASP A 70 10.73 18.83 -9.89
N GLU A 71 11.14 19.32 -11.07
CA GLU A 71 10.36 19.17 -12.30
C GLU A 71 9.98 17.71 -12.59
N GLY A 72 10.88 16.75 -12.34
CA GLY A 72 10.58 15.32 -12.50
C GLY A 72 9.45 14.86 -11.59
N LYS A 73 9.50 15.27 -10.31
CA LYS A 73 8.44 14.96 -9.33
C LYS A 73 7.12 15.66 -9.64
N LEU A 74 7.17 16.88 -10.14
CA LEU A 74 5.98 17.57 -10.61
C LEU A 74 5.31 16.79 -11.74
N GLN A 75 6.08 16.37 -12.76
CA GLN A 75 5.54 15.59 -13.89
C GLN A 75 4.97 14.24 -13.44
N GLU A 76 5.59 13.57 -12.47
CA GLU A 76 5.04 12.36 -11.86
C GLU A 76 3.69 12.66 -11.16
N SER A 77 3.59 13.75 -10.40
CA SER A 77 2.35 14.17 -9.72
C SER A 77 1.24 14.50 -10.72
N LEU A 78 1.53 15.23 -11.79
CA LEU A 78 0.58 15.55 -12.85
C LEU A 78 0.07 14.31 -13.58
N ALA A 79 0.97 13.37 -13.91
CA ALA A 79 0.59 12.11 -14.52
C ALA A 79 -0.32 11.26 -13.61
N GLN A 80 -0.05 11.26 -12.30
CA GLN A 80 -0.88 10.58 -11.31
C GLN A 80 -2.27 11.22 -11.21
N LEU A 81 -2.37 12.56 -11.17
CA LEU A 81 -3.65 13.28 -11.15
C LEU A 81 -4.46 12.99 -12.40
N SER A 82 -3.83 13.04 -13.59
CA SER A 82 -4.49 12.72 -14.86
C SER A 82 -4.99 11.27 -14.91
N SER A 83 -4.21 10.32 -14.40
CA SER A 83 -4.65 8.93 -14.29
C SER A 83 -5.82 8.76 -13.31
N LEU A 84 -5.77 9.47 -12.17
CA LEU A 84 -6.82 9.41 -11.15
C LEU A 84 -8.15 10.00 -11.65
N GLU A 85 -8.11 11.08 -12.41
CA GLU A 85 -9.29 11.70 -13.02
C GLU A 85 -10.07 10.72 -13.90
N GLN A 86 -9.35 9.85 -14.66
CA GLN A 86 -9.94 8.89 -15.58
C GLN A 86 -10.57 7.67 -14.91
N LEU A 87 -10.30 7.44 -13.62
CA LEU A 87 -10.89 6.32 -12.91
C LEU A 87 -12.40 6.55 -12.68
N SER A 88 -13.16 5.45 -12.76
CA SER A 88 -14.60 5.44 -12.47
C SER A 88 -14.90 5.93 -11.05
N ASP A 89 -16.14 6.31 -10.82
CA ASP A 89 -16.59 6.67 -9.46
C ASP A 89 -16.54 5.46 -8.54
N PRO A 90 -15.79 5.53 -7.44
CA PRO A 90 -15.77 4.44 -6.47
C PRO A 90 -17.00 4.45 -5.54
N ILE A 91 -17.73 5.57 -5.46
CA ILE A 91 -18.87 5.77 -4.55
C ILE A 91 -20.17 5.30 -5.21
N GLY A 92 -21.01 4.61 -4.44
CA GLY A 92 -22.35 4.19 -4.90
C GLY A 92 -22.34 2.97 -5.82
N VAL A 93 -21.19 2.29 -5.97
CA VAL A 93 -21.11 1.06 -6.78
C VAL A 93 -21.90 -0.04 -6.08
N THR A 94 -22.89 -0.60 -6.77
CA THR A 94 -23.68 -1.74 -6.27
C THR A 94 -22.83 -3.00 -6.30
N GLN A 95 -22.57 -3.56 -5.12
CA GLN A 95 -21.78 -4.78 -4.94
C GLN A 95 -22.65 -6.02 -4.75
N LEU A 96 -23.92 -5.84 -4.36
CA LEU A 96 -24.92 -6.86 -4.18
C LEU A 96 -26.31 -6.21 -4.34
N ALA A 97 -27.19 -6.85 -5.08
CA ALA A 97 -28.59 -6.49 -5.12
C ALA A 97 -29.43 -7.76 -4.93
N ARG A 98 -30.39 -7.72 -4.01
CA ARG A 98 -31.24 -8.88 -3.68
C ARG A 98 -32.64 -8.44 -3.31
N GLU A 99 -33.63 -9.02 -3.94
CA GLU A 99 -34.98 -8.95 -3.46
C GLU A 99 -35.18 -9.97 -2.32
N LEU A 100 -35.59 -9.49 -1.14
CA LEU A 100 -35.80 -10.33 0.05
C LEU A 100 -37.19 -10.89 0.08
N ASP A 101 -38.17 -10.15 -0.44
CA ASP A 101 -39.58 -10.48 -0.70
C ASP A 101 -40.09 -9.50 -1.76
N GLU A 102 -41.26 -9.74 -2.34
CA GLU A 102 -41.85 -8.88 -3.34
C GLU A 102 -41.88 -7.41 -2.87
N GLY A 103 -41.19 -6.52 -3.60
CA GLY A 103 -41.05 -5.10 -3.25
C GLY A 103 -40.15 -4.77 -2.06
N LEU A 104 -39.40 -5.73 -1.49
CA LEU A 104 -38.42 -5.51 -0.44
C LEU A 104 -37.00 -5.76 -0.99
N VAL A 105 -36.32 -4.71 -1.40
CA VAL A 105 -35.03 -4.79 -2.12
C VAL A 105 -33.87 -4.30 -1.27
N LEU A 106 -32.91 -5.17 -1.04
CA LEU A 106 -31.64 -4.88 -0.37
C LEU A 106 -30.54 -4.64 -1.41
N ARG A 107 -29.81 -3.52 -1.27
CA ARG A 107 -28.57 -3.26 -2.01
C ARG A 107 -27.42 -3.04 -1.04
N ARG A 108 -26.25 -3.59 -1.35
CA ARG A 108 -24.99 -3.21 -0.73
C ARG A 108 -24.23 -2.30 -1.68
N VAL A 109 -23.98 -1.07 -1.27
CA VAL A 109 -23.32 -0.06 -2.11
C VAL A 109 -22.04 0.43 -1.44
N SER A 110 -21.00 0.71 -2.25
CA SER A 110 -19.76 1.32 -1.75
C SER A 110 -20.03 2.73 -1.20
N CYS A 111 -19.28 3.10 -0.19
CA CYS A 111 -19.28 4.44 0.40
C CYS A 111 -17.92 4.77 1.00
N PRO A 112 -17.55 6.05 1.15
CA PRO A 112 -16.30 6.45 1.80
C PRO A 112 -16.16 5.89 3.21
N ILE A 113 -14.91 5.63 3.64
CA ILE A 113 -14.60 5.25 5.02
C ILE A 113 -15.00 6.38 5.98
N GLY A 114 -14.71 7.64 5.62
CA GLY A 114 -15.04 8.82 6.42
C GLY A 114 -13.88 9.79 6.57
N VAL A 115 -13.26 9.86 7.76
CA VAL A 115 -12.11 10.73 8.04
C VAL A 115 -10.85 9.88 8.11
N ILE A 116 -9.85 10.21 7.28
CA ILE A 116 -8.59 9.48 7.19
C ILE A 116 -7.45 10.35 7.74
N GLY A 117 -6.67 9.81 8.68
CA GLY A 117 -5.41 10.41 9.12
C GLY A 117 -4.24 9.84 8.31
N VAL A 118 -3.52 10.67 7.59
CA VAL A 118 -2.38 10.27 6.78
C VAL A 118 -1.10 10.84 7.37
N ILE A 119 -0.19 9.98 7.82
CA ILE A 119 1.06 10.38 8.46
C ILE A 119 2.23 9.89 7.60
N PHE A 120 3.03 10.83 7.05
CA PHE A 120 4.09 10.49 6.11
C PHE A 120 5.41 11.19 6.45
N GLU A 121 6.52 10.48 6.24
CA GLU A 121 7.89 10.98 6.43
C GLU A 121 8.55 11.27 5.07
N ALA A 122 9.30 12.37 5.00
CA ALA A 122 10.26 12.65 3.92
C ALA A 122 9.74 12.49 2.48
N ARG A 123 8.45 12.75 2.23
CA ARG A 123 7.83 12.58 0.91
C ARG A 123 6.78 13.66 0.65
N PRO A 124 7.18 14.86 0.19
CA PRO A 124 6.21 15.93 -0.08
C PRO A 124 5.20 15.58 -1.19
N ASP A 125 5.59 14.76 -2.17
CA ASP A 125 4.73 14.23 -3.22
C ASP A 125 3.54 13.40 -2.66
N ALA A 126 3.70 12.78 -1.50
CA ALA A 126 2.63 12.01 -0.84
C ALA A 126 1.42 12.89 -0.47
N LEU A 127 1.63 14.18 -0.19
CA LEU A 127 0.55 15.13 0.10
C LEU A 127 -0.42 15.23 -1.09
N ILE A 128 0.11 15.40 -2.29
CA ILE A 128 -0.70 15.49 -3.51
C ILE A 128 -1.33 14.15 -3.83
N GLN A 129 -0.54 13.08 -3.82
CA GLN A 129 -1.00 11.74 -4.18
C GLN A 129 -2.14 11.26 -3.27
N ILE A 130 -1.95 11.32 -1.95
CA ILE A 130 -2.92 10.75 -1.02
C ILE A 130 -4.08 11.71 -0.79
N GLY A 131 -3.82 13.03 -0.74
CA GLY A 131 -4.87 14.02 -0.65
C GLY A 131 -5.87 13.96 -1.80
N SER A 132 -5.38 13.80 -3.04
CA SER A 132 -6.26 13.65 -4.21
C SER A 132 -7.03 12.33 -4.23
N LEU A 133 -6.41 11.23 -3.78
CA LEU A 133 -7.10 9.94 -3.61
C LEU A 133 -8.22 10.04 -2.56
N CYS A 134 -7.99 10.72 -1.43
CA CYS A 134 -9.02 10.93 -0.41
C CYS A 134 -10.20 11.72 -0.98
N ILE A 135 -9.96 12.83 -1.69
CA ILE A 135 -11.06 13.59 -2.31
C ILE A 135 -11.78 12.76 -3.37
N LYS A 136 -11.07 12.07 -4.27
CA LYS A 136 -11.70 11.22 -5.31
C LYS A 136 -12.59 10.15 -4.71
N SER A 137 -12.21 9.56 -3.58
CA SER A 137 -12.97 8.57 -2.84
C SER A 137 -13.97 9.17 -1.83
N GLY A 138 -14.17 10.49 -1.81
CA GLY A 138 -15.13 11.15 -0.93
C GLY A 138 -14.75 11.14 0.56
N ASN A 139 -13.49 10.87 0.89
CA ASN A 139 -13.00 10.85 2.26
C ASN A 139 -12.40 12.21 2.65
N ALA A 140 -12.79 12.74 3.79
CA ALA A 140 -12.08 13.85 4.41
C ALA A 140 -10.75 13.36 5.00
N ALA A 141 -9.71 14.22 5.05
CA ALA A 141 -8.43 13.76 5.58
C ALA A 141 -7.63 14.85 6.32
N ILE A 142 -6.91 14.42 7.36
CA ILE A 142 -5.83 15.18 7.96
C ILE A 142 -4.48 14.63 7.48
N LEU A 143 -3.67 15.50 6.88
CA LEU A 143 -2.38 15.16 6.30
C LEU A 143 -1.27 15.65 7.23
N LYS A 144 -0.43 14.74 7.73
CA LYS A 144 0.67 15.04 8.64
C LYS A 144 2.00 14.65 7.99
N GLY A 145 2.69 15.65 7.43
CA GLY A 145 4.04 15.47 6.88
C GLY A 145 5.15 15.59 7.93
N GLY A 146 6.35 15.10 7.57
CA GLY A 146 7.56 15.32 8.37
C GLY A 146 7.97 16.80 8.42
N LYS A 147 8.61 17.21 9.50
CA LYS A 147 9.08 18.59 9.66
C LYS A 147 10.19 18.97 8.67
N GLU A 148 10.90 17.99 8.15
CA GLU A 148 11.95 18.13 7.13
C GLU A 148 11.42 18.59 5.77
N THR A 149 10.09 18.57 5.54
CA THR A 149 9.42 19.04 4.32
C THR A 149 8.37 20.09 4.62
N GLN A 150 8.46 20.79 5.74
CA GLN A 150 7.39 21.65 6.23
C GLN A 150 7.04 22.80 5.26
N ARG A 151 8.05 23.49 4.70
CA ARG A 151 7.81 24.58 3.74
C ARG A 151 7.21 24.07 2.45
N THR A 152 7.72 22.97 1.92
CA THR A 152 7.19 22.32 0.72
C THR A 152 5.75 21.88 0.93
N ASN A 153 5.45 21.24 2.06
CA ASN A 153 4.09 20.78 2.39
C ASN A 153 3.11 21.96 2.51
N ARG A 154 3.53 23.09 3.12
CA ARG A 154 2.70 24.32 3.19
C ARG A 154 2.40 24.88 1.80
N ALA A 155 3.42 24.97 0.94
CA ALA A 155 3.25 25.45 -0.42
C ALA A 155 2.28 24.55 -1.21
N LEU A 156 2.48 23.24 -1.17
CA LEU A 156 1.59 22.28 -1.84
C LEU A 156 0.16 22.32 -1.28
N PHE A 157 0.02 22.40 0.05
CA PHE A 157 -1.30 22.45 0.68
C PHE A 157 -2.08 23.72 0.37
N ALA A 158 -1.39 24.86 0.19
CA ALA A 158 -2.03 26.10 -0.28
C ALA A 158 -2.67 25.90 -1.66
N LEU A 159 -2.00 25.18 -2.57
CA LEU A 159 -2.54 24.86 -3.90
C LEU A 159 -3.74 23.87 -3.81
N VAL A 160 -3.67 22.91 -2.89
CA VAL A 160 -4.79 22.00 -2.61
C VAL A 160 -6.01 22.80 -2.14
N GLN A 161 -5.83 23.78 -1.24
CA GLN A 161 -6.93 24.63 -0.75
C GLN A 161 -7.50 25.53 -1.85
N ALA A 162 -6.66 26.07 -2.73
CA ALA A 162 -7.11 26.84 -3.88
C ALA A 162 -7.95 25.99 -4.84
N ALA A 163 -7.49 24.77 -5.14
CA ALA A 163 -8.18 23.82 -6.00
C ALA A 163 -9.54 23.37 -5.42
N LEU A 164 -9.64 23.14 -4.11
CA LEU A 164 -10.93 22.86 -3.44
C LEU A 164 -11.91 24.01 -3.64
N GLY A 165 -11.44 25.27 -3.47
CA GLY A 165 -12.25 26.45 -3.68
C GLY A 165 -12.69 26.62 -5.14
N GLU A 166 -11.81 26.37 -6.13
CA GLU A 166 -12.15 26.44 -7.58
C GLU A 166 -13.19 25.36 -7.95
N ALA A 167 -13.11 24.17 -7.34
CA ALA A 167 -14.06 23.07 -7.55
C ALA A 167 -15.41 23.24 -6.81
N GLY A 168 -15.54 24.26 -5.96
CA GLY A 168 -16.74 24.46 -5.14
C GLY A 168 -16.88 23.47 -3.97
N LEU A 169 -15.82 22.73 -3.64
CA LEU A 169 -15.78 21.85 -2.49
C LEU A 169 -15.41 22.63 -1.21
N ALA A 170 -15.91 22.16 -0.08
CA ALA A 170 -15.57 22.75 1.21
C ALA A 170 -14.06 22.62 1.50
N GLN A 171 -13.43 23.68 1.97
CA GLN A 171 -11.99 23.68 2.24
C GLN A 171 -11.62 22.91 3.51
N ASP A 172 -12.58 22.72 4.43
CA ASP A 172 -12.43 21.99 5.67
C ASP A 172 -12.57 20.45 5.54
N VAL A 173 -12.58 19.93 4.31
CA VAL A 173 -12.50 18.48 4.04
C VAL A 173 -11.07 17.96 4.02
N LEU A 174 -10.06 18.83 3.88
CA LEU A 174 -8.65 18.50 4.01
C LEU A 174 -7.95 19.45 4.98
N ALA A 175 -7.13 18.91 5.87
CA ALA A 175 -6.33 19.67 6.82
C ALA A 175 -4.86 19.25 6.78
N LEU A 176 -3.95 20.19 7.10
CA LEU A 176 -2.52 19.94 7.26
C LEU A 176 -2.13 20.09 8.73
N ALA A 177 -1.56 19.04 9.32
CA ALA A 177 -0.93 19.07 10.63
C ALA A 177 0.58 19.23 10.48
N GLU A 178 1.23 20.03 11.34
CA GLU A 178 2.64 20.43 11.14
C GLU A 178 3.57 20.07 12.30
N SER A 179 3.10 20.12 13.56
CA SER A 179 3.95 19.86 14.72
C SER A 179 4.11 18.38 15.05
N HIS A 180 5.16 18.01 15.76
CA HIS A 180 5.38 16.59 16.13
C HIS A 180 4.42 16.15 17.25
N GLU A 181 4.06 17.06 18.15
CA GLU A 181 3.11 16.83 19.24
C GLU A 181 1.71 16.49 18.71
N GLU A 182 1.38 16.96 17.50
CA GLU A 182 0.11 16.66 16.82
C GLU A 182 -0.02 15.18 16.41
N ILE A 183 1.08 14.41 16.30
CA ILE A 183 0.98 12.98 16.02
C ILE A 183 0.33 12.26 17.18
N ASP A 184 0.83 12.45 18.39
CA ASP A 184 0.30 11.76 19.58
C ASP A 184 -1.15 12.17 19.84
N GLU A 185 -1.48 13.46 19.65
CA GLU A 185 -2.86 13.94 19.74
C GLU A 185 -3.76 13.28 18.68
N LEU A 186 -3.28 13.13 17.44
CA LEU A 186 -4.03 12.46 16.36
C LEU A 186 -4.29 10.98 16.67
N LEU A 187 -3.30 10.27 17.26
CA LEU A 187 -3.44 8.86 17.63
C LEU A 187 -4.53 8.61 18.69
N GLU A 188 -4.91 9.64 19.43
CA GLU A 188 -5.96 9.60 20.45
C GLU A 188 -7.34 10.06 19.93
N CYS A 189 -7.47 10.47 18.66
CA CYS A 189 -8.72 10.96 18.08
C CYS A 189 -9.65 9.81 17.64
N GLU A 190 -9.75 8.73 18.41
CA GLU A 190 -10.73 7.67 18.15
C GLU A 190 -12.17 8.25 18.20
N GLY A 191 -13.00 7.90 17.23
CA GLY A 191 -14.37 8.44 17.10
C GLY A 191 -14.50 9.59 16.10
N ASP A 192 -13.47 10.40 15.89
CA ASP A 192 -13.44 11.43 14.85
C ASP A 192 -12.59 11.03 13.62
N VAL A 193 -11.63 10.11 13.80
CA VAL A 193 -10.82 9.51 12.72
C VAL A 193 -11.18 8.03 12.57
N ASP A 194 -11.51 7.61 11.35
CA ASP A 194 -11.94 6.24 11.03
C ASP A 194 -10.79 5.33 10.66
N LEU A 195 -9.70 5.88 10.07
CA LEU A 195 -8.57 5.13 9.57
C LEU A 195 -7.28 5.95 9.64
N LEU A 196 -6.16 5.31 10.01
CA LEU A 196 -4.82 5.88 9.88
C LEU A 196 -4.03 5.17 8.80
N ILE A 197 -3.29 5.94 7.99
CA ILE A 197 -2.40 5.46 6.94
C ILE A 197 -1.00 6.02 7.18
N PRO A 198 -0.13 5.28 7.90
CA PRO A 198 1.26 5.69 8.07
C PRO A 198 2.11 5.35 6.85
N ARG A 199 3.00 6.28 6.48
CA ARG A 199 3.98 6.16 5.38
C ARG A 199 5.36 6.59 5.87
N GLY A 200 6.21 5.67 6.24
CA GLY A 200 7.53 5.99 6.79
C GLY A 200 8.40 4.77 6.97
N SER A 201 9.35 4.86 7.90
CA SER A 201 10.21 3.75 8.30
C SER A 201 9.40 2.65 9.02
N ASN A 202 9.91 1.41 8.99
CA ASN A 202 9.27 0.27 9.66
C ASN A 202 9.04 0.53 11.15
N SER A 203 10.02 1.15 11.82
CA SER A 203 9.91 1.51 13.24
C SER A 203 8.81 2.54 13.49
N PHE A 204 8.67 3.51 12.60
CA PHE A 204 7.61 4.53 12.69
C PHE A 204 6.22 3.94 12.49
N VAL A 205 6.05 3.11 11.46
CA VAL A 205 4.77 2.42 11.22
C VAL A 205 4.41 1.51 12.40
N SER A 206 5.37 0.75 12.93
CA SER A 206 5.17 -0.07 14.13
C SER A 206 4.81 0.78 15.36
N TYR A 207 5.41 1.96 15.52
CA TYR A 207 5.04 2.88 16.59
C TYR A 207 3.57 3.28 16.49
N ILE A 208 3.12 3.76 15.33
CA ILE A 208 1.72 4.13 15.10
C ILE A 208 0.78 2.96 15.41
N MET A 209 1.05 1.77 14.85
CA MET A 209 0.20 0.59 15.05
C MET A 209 0.06 0.17 16.53
N ASN A 210 1.07 0.45 17.36
CA ASN A 210 1.07 0.05 18.77
C ASN A 210 0.57 1.14 19.73
N HIS A 211 0.35 2.38 19.24
CA HIS A 211 0.00 3.51 20.11
C HIS A 211 -1.37 4.13 19.79
N THR A 212 -2.19 3.47 19.00
CA THR A 212 -3.54 3.93 18.70
C THR A 212 -4.56 2.81 18.78
N LYS A 213 -5.83 3.17 19.00
CA LYS A 213 -6.99 2.29 18.84
C LYS A 213 -7.71 2.51 17.50
N ILE A 214 -7.36 3.56 16.77
CA ILE A 214 -7.88 3.80 15.43
C ILE A 214 -7.35 2.69 14.50
N PRO A 215 -8.17 2.09 13.65
CA PRO A 215 -7.70 1.13 12.64
C PRO A 215 -6.53 1.70 11.83
N VAL A 216 -5.47 0.91 11.64
CA VAL A 216 -4.28 1.32 10.88
C VAL A 216 -4.15 0.47 9.64
N MET A 217 -4.09 1.12 8.48
CA MET A 217 -3.83 0.48 7.19
C MET A 217 -2.35 0.65 6.83
N GLY A 218 -1.62 -0.46 6.78
CA GLY A 218 -0.19 -0.43 6.47
C GLY A 218 0.50 -1.77 6.74
N HIS A 219 1.80 -1.76 6.63
CA HIS A 219 2.68 -2.86 7.00
C HIS A 219 3.96 -2.31 7.61
N SER A 220 4.53 -3.01 8.58
CA SER A 220 5.74 -2.58 9.28
C SER A 220 7.02 -3.12 8.66
N ALA A 221 6.96 -4.17 7.83
CA ALA A 221 8.11 -4.75 7.13
C ALA A 221 7.66 -5.43 5.82
N GLY A 222 8.55 -5.45 4.82
CA GLY A 222 8.39 -6.15 3.55
C GLY A 222 9.33 -7.35 3.45
N VAL A 223 8.95 -8.52 3.97
CA VAL A 223 9.75 -9.76 3.87
C VAL A 223 9.07 -10.69 2.87
N CYS A 224 9.47 -10.54 1.60
CA CYS A 224 8.93 -11.31 0.48
C CYS A 224 9.84 -12.48 0.09
N HIS A 225 9.25 -13.54 -0.46
CA HIS A 225 9.98 -14.76 -0.84
C HIS A 225 9.76 -15.12 -2.30
N VAL A 226 10.77 -15.76 -2.89
CA VAL A 226 10.63 -16.52 -4.13
C VAL A 226 10.96 -17.97 -3.82
N TYR A 227 10.00 -18.88 -3.99
CA TYR A 227 10.21 -20.32 -3.90
C TYR A 227 10.37 -20.91 -5.29
N VAL A 228 11.43 -21.66 -5.50
CA VAL A 228 11.72 -22.39 -6.75
C VAL A 228 11.48 -23.86 -6.52
N ASP A 229 10.40 -24.35 -7.10
CA ASP A 229 9.97 -25.74 -7.03
C ASP A 229 10.83 -26.67 -7.91
N ARG A 230 10.86 -27.95 -7.58
CA ARG A 230 11.56 -28.96 -8.39
C ARG A 230 11.13 -29.02 -9.85
N SER A 231 9.90 -28.65 -10.14
CA SER A 231 9.34 -28.62 -11.50
C SER A 231 9.68 -27.34 -12.28
N ALA A 232 10.37 -26.38 -11.66
CA ALA A 232 10.60 -25.08 -12.27
C ALA A 232 11.50 -25.15 -13.50
N ASP A 233 11.18 -24.36 -14.52
CA ASP A 233 12.14 -23.94 -15.52
C ASP A 233 13.22 -23.08 -14.84
N GLN A 234 14.44 -23.57 -14.78
CA GLN A 234 15.50 -22.92 -14.00
C GLN A 234 16.00 -21.61 -14.64
N ASP A 235 15.86 -21.41 -15.95
CA ASP A 235 16.22 -20.17 -16.61
C ASP A 235 15.19 -19.08 -16.31
N MET A 236 13.91 -19.42 -16.38
CA MET A 236 12.83 -18.55 -15.95
C MET A 236 12.96 -18.20 -14.46
N ALA A 237 13.22 -19.20 -13.61
CA ALA A 237 13.40 -19.00 -12.17
C ALA A 237 14.55 -18.04 -11.85
N ALA A 238 15.70 -18.18 -12.48
CA ALA A 238 16.84 -17.29 -12.29
C ALA A 238 16.52 -15.84 -12.69
N ARG A 239 15.81 -15.63 -13.80
CA ARG A 239 15.37 -14.30 -14.23
C ARG A 239 14.41 -13.67 -13.21
N ILE A 240 13.42 -14.42 -12.73
CA ILE A 240 12.44 -13.96 -11.75
C ILE A 240 13.12 -13.58 -10.43
N VAL A 241 14.02 -14.43 -9.92
CA VAL A 241 14.75 -14.19 -8.68
C VAL A 241 15.62 -12.94 -8.77
N VAL A 242 16.34 -12.77 -9.88
CA VAL A 242 17.17 -11.57 -10.10
C VAL A 242 16.31 -10.31 -10.15
N ASP A 243 15.24 -10.31 -10.93
CA ASP A 243 14.32 -9.17 -11.01
C ASP A 243 13.71 -8.85 -9.64
N ALA A 244 13.18 -9.86 -8.95
CA ALA A 244 12.54 -9.72 -7.65
C ALA A 244 13.44 -9.08 -6.59
N LYS A 245 14.76 -9.31 -6.65
CA LYS A 245 15.73 -8.69 -5.72
C LYS A 245 16.36 -7.41 -6.23
N THR A 246 16.70 -7.32 -7.52
CA THR A 246 17.65 -6.30 -7.99
C THR A 246 17.04 -5.18 -8.82
N GLN A 247 15.77 -5.29 -9.23
CA GLN A 247 15.10 -4.24 -10.00
C GLN A 247 15.00 -2.94 -9.18
N TYR A 248 14.62 -3.04 -7.90
CA TYR A 248 14.72 -1.96 -6.91
C TYR A 248 14.69 -2.58 -5.49
N PRO A 249 15.84 -2.74 -4.81
CA PRO A 249 15.91 -3.51 -3.57
C PRO A 249 15.32 -2.80 -2.34
N ALA A 250 15.25 -1.45 -2.35
CA ALA A 250 14.84 -0.66 -1.20
C ALA A 250 13.30 -0.43 -1.13
N VAL A 251 12.52 -1.43 -1.51
CA VAL A 251 11.04 -1.39 -1.45
C VAL A 251 10.49 -2.68 -0.87
N CYS A 252 9.37 -2.59 -0.20
CA CYS A 252 8.75 -3.66 0.58
C CYS A 252 8.34 -4.93 -0.22
N ASN A 253 8.18 -4.83 -1.53
CA ASN A 253 7.86 -5.96 -2.41
C ASN A 253 9.11 -6.58 -3.10
N ALA A 254 10.34 -6.11 -2.76
CA ALA A 254 11.56 -6.79 -3.16
C ALA A 254 11.70 -8.11 -2.39
N ALA A 255 12.18 -9.17 -3.08
CA ALA A 255 12.36 -10.45 -2.42
C ALA A 255 13.56 -10.39 -1.46
N GLU A 256 13.34 -10.85 -0.22
CA GLU A 256 14.37 -10.92 0.82
C GLU A 256 14.91 -12.33 1.00
N THR A 257 14.13 -13.35 0.62
CA THR A 257 14.52 -14.75 0.76
C THR A 257 14.24 -15.56 -0.50
N LEU A 258 15.25 -16.30 -0.95
CA LEU A 258 15.17 -17.35 -1.95
C LEU A 258 15.04 -18.71 -1.27
N LEU A 259 13.93 -19.39 -1.52
CA LEU A 259 13.70 -20.79 -1.12
C LEU A 259 13.86 -21.70 -2.32
N VAL A 260 14.61 -22.78 -2.18
CA VAL A 260 14.85 -23.74 -3.27
C VAL A 260 14.52 -25.14 -2.82
N ASP A 261 13.77 -25.89 -3.62
CA ASP A 261 13.44 -27.28 -3.34
C ASP A 261 14.70 -28.16 -3.33
N ALA A 262 14.78 -29.05 -2.36
CA ALA A 262 15.96 -29.86 -2.10
C ALA A 262 16.49 -30.66 -3.32
N PRO A 263 15.65 -31.27 -4.19
CA PRO A 263 16.11 -32.04 -5.34
C PRO A 263 16.90 -31.25 -6.39
N ILE A 264 16.59 -29.93 -6.53
CA ILE A 264 17.23 -29.08 -7.54
C ILE A 264 18.27 -28.13 -6.95
N ALA A 265 18.46 -28.13 -5.63
CA ALA A 265 19.27 -27.14 -4.94
C ALA A 265 20.74 -27.13 -5.38
N GLU A 266 21.35 -28.30 -5.60
CA GLU A 266 22.75 -28.44 -6.03
C GLU A 266 23.00 -27.81 -7.42
N GLU A 267 22.01 -27.82 -8.29
CA GLU A 267 22.09 -27.28 -9.64
C GLU A 267 21.66 -25.82 -9.68
N PHE A 268 20.51 -25.48 -9.07
CA PHE A 268 19.90 -24.16 -9.20
C PHE A 268 20.58 -23.08 -8.35
N LEU A 269 20.98 -23.37 -7.09
CA LEU A 269 21.60 -22.36 -6.23
C LEU A 269 22.86 -21.74 -6.83
N PRO A 270 23.82 -22.50 -7.43
CA PRO A 270 24.97 -21.91 -8.09
C PRO A 270 24.60 -21.01 -9.27
N LYS A 271 23.57 -21.37 -10.04
CA LYS A 271 23.05 -20.57 -11.17
C LYS A 271 22.46 -19.26 -10.68
N ALA A 272 21.56 -19.30 -9.71
CA ALA A 272 20.95 -18.11 -9.11
C ALA A 272 22.00 -17.20 -8.46
N ALA A 273 22.96 -17.77 -7.73
CA ALA A 273 24.00 -17.02 -7.06
C ALA A 273 24.88 -16.21 -8.02
N ARG A 274 25.32 -16.82 -9.15
CA ARG A 274 26.09 -16.09 -10.18
C ARG A 274 25.28 -14.98 -10.82
N ALA A 275 23.99 -15.24 -11.10
CA ALA A 275 23.10 -14.25 -11.70
C ALA A 275 22.84 -13.05 -10.79
N LEU A 276 22.63 -13.30 -9.48
CA LEU A 276 22.47 -12.27 -8.46
C LEU A 276 23.77 -11.47 -8.24
N ALA A 277 24.91 -12.16 -8.14
CA ALA A 277 26.22 -11.54 -7.98
C ALA A 277 26.59 -10.63 -9.17
N ALA A 278 26.22 -11.00 -10.37
CA ALA A 278 26.38 -10.17 -11.59
C ALA A 278 25.60 -8.83 -11.52
N LYS A 279 24.61 -8.74 -10.63
CA LYS A 279 23.84 -7.52 -10.32
C LYS A 279 24.29 -6.85 -9.01
N GLY A 280 25.37 -7.32 -8.40
CA GLY A 280 25.93 -6.79 -7.16
C GLY A 280 25.24 -7.28 -5.89
N ALA A 281 24.36 -8.28 -5.97
CA ALA A 281 23.71 -8.83 -4.79
C ALA A 281 24.65 -9.78 -4.03
N ARG A 282 24.63 -9.69 -2.70
CA ARG A 282 25.31 -10.56 -1.75
C ARG A 282 24.31 -11.56 -1.18
N LEU A 283 24.81 -12.76 -0.87
CA LEU A 283 23.97 -13.83 -0.36
C LEU A 283 24.29 -14.15 1.09
N ARG A 284 23.27 -14.47 1.85
CA ARG A 284 23.34 -15.00 3.19
C ARG A 284 22.63 -16.35 3.25
N ALA A 285 23.16 -17.30 4.00
CA ALA A 285 22.58 -18.64 3.98
C ALA A 285 22.80 -19.41 5.29
N THR A 286 21.99 -20.45 5.49
CA THR A 286 22.18 -21.43 6.57
C THR A 286 22.18 -22.85 6.03
N GLY A 287 22.71 -23.79 6.81
CA GLY A 287 22.58 -25.23 6.59
C GLY A 287 22.99 -25.70 5.20
N LYS A 288 22.11 -26.43 4.51
CA LYS A 288 22.37 -27.01 3.18
C LYS A 288 22.63 -25.95 2.11
N ALA A 289 21.92 -24.83 2.14
CA ALA A 289 22.15 -23.73 1.20
C ALA A 289 23.55 -23.14 1.36
N LEU A 290 24.01 -22.90 2.58
CA LEU A 290 25.37 -22.41 2.87
C LEU A 290 26.42 -23.41 2.37
N ALA A 291 26.23 -24.70 2.64
CA ALA A 291 27.18 -25.75 2.22
C ALA A 291 27.32 -25.86 0.69
N ILE A 292 26.25 -25.60 -0.06
CA ILE A 292 26.28 -25.57 -1.53
C ILE A 292 26.94 -24.28 -2.01
N LEU A 293 26.46 -23.13 -1.53
CA LEU A 293 26.88 -21.81 -2.00
C LEU A 293 28.33 -21.48 -1.69
N SER A 294 28.88 -21.97 -0.56
CA SER A 294 30.30 -21.77 -0.17
C SER A 294 31.29 -22.43 -1.17
N LYS A 295 30.82 -23.34 -2.02
CA LYS A 295 31.64 -23.99 -3.06
C LYS A 295 31.59 -23.27 -4.41
N VAL A 296 30.73 -22.25 -4.55
CA VAL A 296 30.52 -21.54 -5.82
C VAL A 296 31.63 -20.51 -6.03
N SER A 297 32.40 -20.70 -7.08
CA SER A 297 33.42 -19.72 -7.49
C SER A 297 32.84 -18.54 -8.26
N GLY A 298 33.50 -17.39 -8.21
CA GLY A 298 33.13 -16.19 -8.98
C GLY A 298 31.95 -15.40 -8.43
N ILE A 299 31.59 -15.61 -7.16
CA ILE A 299 30.62 -14.81 -6.42
C ILE A 299 31.28 -14.22 -5.14
N PRO A 300 30.72 -13.15 -4.56
CA PRO A 300 31.14 -12.71 -3.22
C PRO A 300 31.00 -13.84 -2.20
N GLU A 301 31.81 -13.79 -1.13
CA GLU A 301 31.71 -14.74 -0.02
C GLU A 301 30.28 -14.76 0.53
N VAL A 302 29.74 -15.96 0.70
CA VAL A 302 28.38 -16.14 1.24
C VAL A 302 28.45 -16.09 2.76
N GLU A 303 27.76 -15.11 3.32
CA GLU A 303 27.75 -14.88 4.76
C GLU A 303 26.85 -15.90 5.47
N PRO A 304 27.32 -16.56 6.55
CA PRO A 304 26.44 -17.34 7.40
C PRO A 304 25.43 -16.45 8.11
N MET A 305 24.22 -16.93 8.32
CA MET A 305 23.18 -16.19 9.03
C MET A 305 22.57 -16.99 10.17
N GLY A 306 21.96 -16.28 11.14
CA GLY A 306 21.22 -16.87 12.24
C GLY A 306 19.89 -17.48 11.76
N LYS A 307 19.33 -18.43 12.52
CA LYS A 307 18.06 -19.07 12.17
C LYS A 307 16.87 -18.10 12.21
N ASP A 308 16.93 -17.08 13.05
CA ASP A 308 15.85 -16.09 13.23
C ASP A 308 15.98 -14.88 12.31
N GLU A 309 17.03 -14.84 11.48
CA GLU A 309 17.30 -13.72 10.57
C GLU A 309 16.43 -13.72 9.31
N TYR A 310 15.70 -14.81 9.03
CA TYR A 310 14.79 -14.88 7.87
C TYR A 310 13.61 -13.91 7.91
N GLY A 311 13.31 -13.30 9.04
CA GLY A 311 12.33 -12.22 9.19
C GLY A 311 12.89 -10.82 8.94
N THR A 312 14.08 -10.69 8.36
CA THR A 312 14.74 -9.41 8.14
C THR A 312 14.43 -8.85 6.76
N GLU A 313 13.93 -7.62 6.70
CA GLU A 313 13.91 -6.80 5.50
C GLU A 313 15.25 -6.08 5.37
N TYR A 314 16.09 -6.52 4.44
CA TYR A 314 17.41 -5.91 4.22
C TYR A 314 17.33 -4.55 3.53
N GLY A 315 16.36 -4.39 2.60
CA GLY A 315 16.21 -3.16 1.82
C GLY A 315 17.43 -2.80 0.96
N ASP A 316 18.30 -3.77 0.71
CA ASP A 316 19.60 -3.63 0.01
C ASP A 316 19.83 -4.84 -0.92
N TYR A 317 20.91 -4.81 -1.68
CA TYR A 317 21.37 -5.93 -2.51
C TYR A 317 21.90 -7.09 -1.66
N VAL A 318 21.08 -7.56 -0.73
CA VAL A 318 21.33 -8.72 0.14
C VAL A 318 20.12 -9.65 0.07
N MET A 319 20.35 -10.96 -0.06
CA MET A 319 19.29 -11.96 -0.15
C MET A 319 19.63 -13.19 0.67
N SER A 320 18.69 -13.62 1.51
CA SER A 320 18.77 -14.88 2.23
C SER A 320 18.49 -16.07 1.31
N CYS A 321 19.17 -17.20 1.53
CA CYS A 321 18.96 -18.44 0.78
C CYS A 321 18.71 -19.62 1.72
N LYS A 322 17.70 -20.43 1.41
CA LYS A 322 17.38 -21.65 2.15
C LYS A 322 16.95 -22.79 1.22
N VAL A 323 17.41 -24.00 1.53
CA VAL A 323 16.87 -25.24 0.93
C VAL A 323 15.70 -25.71 1.77
N VAL A 324 14.59 -26.05 1.12
CA VAL A 324 13.36 -26.55 1.75
C VAL A 324 12.94 -27.90 1.16
N ASP A 325 12.12 -28.64 1.88
CA ASP A 325 11.61 -29.94 1.41
C ASP A 325 10.22 -29.76 0.81
N GLY A 326 10.19 -29.51 -0.49
CA GLY A 326 8.98 -29.35 -1.29
C GLY A 326 8.18 -28.09 -0.95
N VAL A 327 7.02 -27.96 -1.60
CA VAL A 327 6.09 -26.84 -1.43
C VAL A 327 5.60 -26.68 0.01
N GLU A 328 5.41 -27.79 0.74
CA GLU A 328 4.99 -27.77 2.15
C GLU A 328 6.03 -27.09 3.04
N GLY A 329 7.31 -27.37 2.82
CA GLY A 329 8.42 -26.75 3.53
C GLY A 329 8.53 -25.25 3.22
N ALA A 330 8.25 -24.86 1.97
CA ALA A 330 8.21 -23.46 1.56
C ALA A 330 7.05 -22.70 2.23
N VAL A 331 5.84 -23.25 2.18
CA VAL A 331 4.63 -22.68 2.84
C VAL A 331 4.86 -22.49 4.34
N ALA A 332 5.37 -23.52 5.03
CA ALA A 332 5.66 -23.44 6.45
C ALA A 332 6.70 -22.36 6.79
N HIS A 333 7.70 -22.20 5.93
CA HIS A 333 8.72 -21.15 6.10
C HIS A 333 8.13 -19.76 5.91
N ILE A 334 7.42 -19.54 4.81
CA ILE A 334 6.84 -18.24 4.45
C ILE A 334 5.83 -17.78 5.52
N ASN A 335 4.90 -18.67 5.93
CA ASN A 335 3.89 -18.31 6.93
C ASN A 335 4.50 -18.03 8.32
N ARG A 336 5.71 -18.53 8.59
CA ARG A 336 6.43 -18.24 9.84
C ARG A 336 7.24 -16.94 9.79
N TRP A 337 7.91 -16.66 8.69
CA TRP A 337 8.93 -15.62 8.59
C TRP A 337 8.55 -14.45 7.69
N GLY A 338 7.59 -14.66 6.78
CA GLY A 338 7.09 -13.65 5.88
C GLY A 338 6.31 -12.55 6.62
N SER A 339 6.23 -11.42 5.97
CA SER A 339 5.47 -10.26 6.44
C SER A 339 4.02 -10.24 5.96
N HIS A 340 3.53 -11.31 5.34
CA HIS A 340 2.24 -11.40 4.67
C HIS A 340 2.07 -10.42 3.50
N HIS A 341 3.19 -9.95 2.93
CA HIS A 341 3.17 -8.98 1.83
C HIS A 341 2.96 -9.68 0.49
N THR A 342 4.02 -10.22 -0.12
CA THR A 342 3.95 -10.84 -1.45
C THR A 342 4.97 -11.96 -1.58
N ASP A 343 4.51 -13.14 -1.98
CA ASP A 343 5.37 -14.30 -2.17
C ASP A 343 5.08 -14.97 -3.50
N SER A 344 6.11 -15.53 -4.13
CA SER A 344 6.01 -16.12 -5.46
C SER A 344 6.55 -17.55 -5.48
N ILE A 345 5.86 -18.45 -6.19
CA ILE A 345 6.36 -19.77 -6.58
C ILE A 345 6.75 -19.76 -8.06
N VAL A 346 7.89 -20.38 -8.38
CA VAL A 346 8.22 -20.72 -9.77
C VAL A 346 8.06 -22.23 -9.93
N ALA A 347 7.08 -22.65 -10.72
CA ALA A 347 6.71 -24.04 -10.89
C ALA A 347 5.97 -24.27 -12.22
N THR A 348 6.24 -25.41 -12.86
CA THR A 348 5.43 -25.94 -13.98
C THR A 348 4.36 -26.91 -13.48
N ASP A 349 4.54 -27.51 -12.31
CA ASP A 349 3.55 -28.37 -11.66
C ASP A 349 2.37 -27.55 -11.12
N ASP A 350 1.17 -27.80 -11.67
CA ASP A 350 -0.06 -27.11 -11.28
C ASP A 350 -0.50 -27.46 -9.86
N ALA A 351 -0.25 -28.69 -9.40
CA ALA A 351 -0.62 -29.11 -8.04
C ALA A 351 0.24 -28.39 -6.99
N ALA A 352 1.56 -28.29 -7.22
CA ALA A 352 2.45 -27.52 -6.36
C ALA A 352 2.08 -26.03 -6.34
N ALA A 353 1.78 -25.45 -7.50
CA ALA A 353 1.35 -24.07 -7.61
C ALA A 353 0.03 -23.81 -6.87
N ALA A 354 -0.98 -24.66 -7.05
CA ALA A 354 -2.27 -24.56 -6.37
C ALA A 354 -2.13 -24.69 -4.84
N CYS A 355 -1.32 -25.65 -4.37
CA CYS A 355 -1.02 -25.83 -2.95
C CYS A 355 -0.37 -24.57 -2.36
N PHE A 356 0.61 -23.98 -3.05
CA PHE A 356 1.27 -22.75 -2.64
C PHE A 356 0.28 -21.58 -2.56
N GLN A 357 -0.48 -21.34 -3.64
CA GLN A 357 -1.42 -20.24 -3.73
C GLN A 357 -2.55 -20.33 -2.69
N GLN A 358 -2.98 -21.54 -2.35
CA GLN A 358 -4.03 -21.73 -1.35
C GLN A 358 -3.53 -21.58 0.09
N ARG A 359 -2.27 -21.94 0.37
CA ARG A 359 -1.78 -22.11 1.75
C ARG A 359 -0.80 -21.03 2.22
N VAL A 360 -0.22 -20.25 1.32
CA VAL A 360 0.58 -19.09 1.69
C VAL A 360 -0.36 -17.96 2.09
N ASP A 361 -0.19 -17.45 3.32
CA ASP A 361 -1.03 -16.39 3.88
C ASP A 361 -0.40 -15.00 3.62
N SER A 362 -0.36 -14.60 2.35
CA SER A 362 0.14 -13.30 1.93
C SER A 362 -0.90 -12.52 1.12
N ALA A 363 -0.76 -11.20 1.06
CA ALA A 363 -1.65 -10.33 0.30
C ALA A 363 -1.54 -10.58 -1.21
N GLY A 364 -0.31 -10.84 -1.69
CA GLY A 364 -0.04 -11.28 -3.06
C GLY A 364 0.57 -12.68 -3.05
N VAL A 365 -0.02 -13.64 -3.77
CA VAL A 365 0.53 -14.99 -3.91
C VAL A 365 0.61 -15.32 -5.40
N TYR A 366 1.83 -15.30 -5.91
CA TYR A 366 2.10 -15.31 -7.33
C TYR A 366 2.61 -16.65 -7.85
N ARG A 367 2.44 -16.86 -9.15
CA ARG A 367 3.05 -17.97 -9.86
C ARG A 367 3.81 -17.45 -11.07
N ASN A 368 5.07 -17.86 -11.24
CA ASN A 368 5.92 -17.61 -12.40
C ASN A 368 6.09 -16.12 -12.75
N CYS A 369 6.07 -15.25 -11.75
CA CYS A 369 6.37 -13.83 -11.92
C CYS A 369 7.05 -13.23 -10.68
N SER A 370 7.63 -12.06 -10.87
CA SER A 370 8.36 -11.33 -9.83
C SER A 370 7.43 -10.76 -8.77
N THR A 371 7.87 -10.77 -7.50
CA THR A 371 7.17 -10.09 -6.39
C THR A 371 7.04 -8.59 -6.62
N ARG A 372 7.88 -8.00 -7.49
CA ARG A 372 7.88 -6.59 -7.86
C ARG A 372 6.61 -6.14 -8.59
N PHE A 373 5.76 -7.05 -9.03
CA PHE A 373 4.43 -6.72 -9.57
C PHE A 373 3.44 -6.23 -8.52
N ALA A 374 3.67 -6.40 -7.22
CA ALA A 374 2.80 -5.93 -6.14
C ALA A 374 2.84 -4.40 -6.01
N ASP A 375 2.13 -3.72 -6.88
CA ASP A 375 2.15 -2.27 -7.04
C ASP A 375 0.86 -1.84 -7.74
N GLY A 376 0.22 -0.77 -7.25
CA GLY A 376 -1.07 -0.32 -7.77
C GLY A 376 -1.05 0.03 -9.25
N PHE A 377 0.02 0.66 -9.74
CA PHE A 377 0.16 0.94 -11.18
C PHE A 377 0.27 -0.33 -12.01
N ARG A 378 1.07 -1.30 -11.54
CA ARG A 378 1.26 -2.58 -12.25
C ARG A 378 0.03 -3.46 -12.23
N TYR A 379 -0.82 -3.31 -11.21
CA TYR A 379 -2.13 -3.97 -11.16
C TYR A 379 -3.20 -3.26 -11.99
N GLY A 380 -2.92 -2.06 -12.51
CA GLY A 380 -3.89 -1.24 -13.23
C GLY A 380 -4.88 -0.50 -12.31
N PHE A 381 -4.61 -0.43 -11.00
CA PHE A 381 -5.45 0.31 -10.04
C PHE A 381 -5.15 1.81 -10.02
N GLY A 382 -4.13 2.26 -10.75
CA GLY A 382 -3.64 3.63 -10.74
C GLY A 382 -2.79 3.94 -9.49
N ALA A 383 -2.93 5.13 -8.94
CA ALA A 383 -2.22 5.55 -7.74
C ALA A 383 -2.65 4.73 -6.51
N GLU A 384 -1.72 4.47 -5.60
CA GLU A 384 -1.98 3.76 -4.34
C GLU A 384 -1.61 4.63 -3.13
N VAL A 385 -2.37 4.51 -2.06
CA VAL A 385 -2.03 5.14 -0.77
C VAL A 385 -0.95 4.35 -0.03
N GLY A 386 -0.77 3.08 -0.35
CA GLY A 386 0.20 2.17 0.26
C GLY A 386 -0.15 0.72 0.05
N ILE A 387 0.57 -0.15 0.76
CA ILE A 387 0.30 -1.58 0.77
C ILE A 387 -0.10 -1.99 2.18
N SER A 388 -1.18 -2.76 2.30
CA SER A 388 -1.66 -3.30 3.56
C SER A 388 -1.49 -4.82 3.59
N THR A 389 -0.97 -5.34 4.69
CA THR A 389 -0.87 -6.79 4.93
C THR A 389 -1.94 -7.30 5.90
N GLY A 390 -2.76 -6.41 6.44
CA GLY A 390 -3.88 -6.73 7.33
C GLY A 390 -4.95 -7.59 6.66
N LYS A 391 -5.81 -8.21 7.46
CA LYS A 391 -6.94 -9.03 6.98
C LYS A 391 -8.31 -8.36 7.16
N LEU A 392 -8.35 -7.29 7.93
CA LEU A 392 -9.54 -6.47 8.09
C LEU A 392 -9.45 -5.33 7.08
N HIS A 393 -10.47 -5.21 6.24
CA HIS A 393 -10.55 -4.23 5.16
C HIS A 393 -9.48 -4.43 4.07
N ALA A 394 -9.04 -3.38 3.34
CA ALA A 394 -8.17 -3.53 2.17
C ALA A 394 -6.85 -4.27 2.46
N ARG A 395 -6.47 -5.17 1.56
CA ARG A 395 -5.24 -5.97 1.62
C ARG A 395 -4.50 -5.92 0.29
N GLY A 396 -3.17 -5.87 0.32
CA GLY A 396 -2.32 -5.69 -0.86
C GLY A 396 -2.14 -4.21 -1.21
N PRO A 397 -1.81 -3.87 -2.48
CA PRO A 397 -1.78 -2.50 -2.96
C PRO A 397 -3.15 -1.84 -2.81
N VAL A 398 -3.21 -0.74 -2.05
CA VAL A 398 -4.44 -0.05 -1.70
C VAL A 398 -4.61 1.15 -2.63
N GLY A 399 -5.41 0.97 -3.66
CA GLY A 399 -5.85 2.04 -4.54
C GLY A 399 -7.16 2.68 -4.06
N LEU A 400 -7.89 3.25 -5.01
CA LEU A 400 -9.12 3.99 -4.75
C LEU A 400 -10.19 3.15 -4.03
N GLU A 401 -10.42 1.91 -4.48
CA GLU A 401 -11.39 0.97 -3.87
C GLU A 401 -11.05 0.62 -2.41
N GLY A 402 -9.76 0.65 -2.05
CA GLY A 402 -9.32 0.37 -0.68
C GLY A 402 -9.61 1.50 0.32
N LEU A 403 -10.03 2.68 -0.17
CA LEU A 403 -10.50 3.81 0.65
C LEU A 403 -12.02 3.82 0.79
N GLU A 404 -12.70 2.77 0.32
CA GLU A 404 -14.14 2.59 0.42
C GLU A 404 -14.49 1.49 1.43
N THR A 405 -15.68 1.62 2.00
CA THR A 405 -16.40 0.56 2.68
C THR A 405 -17.75 0.38 2.00
N TYR A 406 -18.73 -0.18 2.67
CA TYR A 406 -20.07 -0.31 2.12
C TYR A 406 -21.15 -0.03 3.17
N LYS A 407 -22.33 0.34 2.67
CA LYS A 407 -23.54 0.41 3.47
C LYS A 407 -24.67 -0.37 2.79
N TYR A 408 -25.66 -0.74 3.58
CA TYR A 408 -26.87 -1.37 3.06
C TYR A 408 -27.99 -0.35 2.86
N LEU A 409 -28.60 -0.37 1.68
CA LEU A 409 -29.83 0.34 1.37
C LEU A 409 -30.92 -0.71 1.30
N LEU A 410 -32.00 -0.53 2.08
CA LEU A 410 -33.15 -1.40 2.07
C LEU A 410 -34.39 -0.58 1.73
N GLU A 411 -35.01 -0.88 0.61
CA GLU A 411 -36.23 -0.24 0.13
C GLU A 411 -37.39 -1.22 0.23
N GLY A 412 -38.52 -0.78 0.78
CA GLY A 412 -39.70 -1.59 0.96
C GLY A 412 -40.99 -0.78 0.90
N GLU A 413 -42.13 -1.44 0.88
CA GLU A 413 -43.48 -0.89 0.76
C GLU A 413 -44.32 -1.13 2.04
N GLY A 414 -43.71 -0.77 3.20
CA GLY A 414 -44.39 -0.96 4.49
C GLY A 414 -44.16 -2.33 5.14
N HIS A 415 -43.14 -3.08 4.71
CA HIS A 415 -42.76 -4.36 5.29
C HIS A 415 -42.33 -4.22 6.75
N ILE A 416 -42.80 -5.12 7.60
CA ILE A 416 -42.43 -5.19 9.01
C ILE A 416 -41.94 -6.59 9.38
N VAL A 417 -40.92 -6.66 10.23
CA VAL A 417 -40.34 -7.94 10.65
C VAL A 417 -41.36 -8.84 11.36
N GLY A 418 -42.41 -8.25 12.01
CA GLY A 418 -43.47 -8.98 12.73
C GLY A 418 -44.21 -9.95 11.82
N ASP A 419 -44.48 -9.59 10.58
CA ASP A 419 -45.19 -10.44 9.62
C ASP A 419 -44.39 -11.70 9.26
N TYR A 420 -43.08 -11.57 9.13
CA TYR A 420 -42.18 -12.71 8.87
C TYR A 420 -41.99 -13.56 10.14
N ALA A 421 -41.90 -12.94 11.31
CA ALA A 421 -41.74 -13.65 12.57
C ALA A 421 -43.00 -14.48 12.94
N THR A 422 -44.19 -14.01 12.54
CA THR A 422 -45.46 -14.71 12.79
C THR A 422 -45.90 -15.64 11.68
N GLY A 423 -45.14 -15.68 10.56
CA GLY A 423 -45.43 -16.52 9.40
C GLY A 423 -46.54 -15.99 8.49
N VAL A 424 -46.96 -14.73 8.65
CA VAL A 424 -47.89 -14.05 7.75
C VAL A 424 -47.25 -13.80 6.40
N ARG A 425 -45.96 -13.49 6.37
CA ARG A 425 -45.13 -13.39 5.18
C ARG A 425 -43.94 -14.35 5.29
N GLN A 426 -43.34 -14.66 4.14
CA GLN A 426 -42.09 -15.44 4.05
C GLN A 426 -41.09 -14.72 3.16
N PHE A 427 -39.80 -14.91 3.40
CA PHE A 427 -38.76 -14.41 2.53
C PHE A 427 -38.67 -15.25 1.25
N HIS A 428 -38.53 -14.61 0.12
CA HIS A 428 -38.37 -15.22 -1.20
C HIS A 428 -37.10 -14.68 -1.86
N PHE A 429 -35.94 -14.97 -1.29
CA PHE A 429 -34.64 -14.41 -1.71
C PHE A 429 -34.40 -14.62 -3.20
N HIS A 430 -34.24 -13.52 -3.92
CA HIS A 430 -33.93 -13.50 -5.34
C HIS A 430 -32.79 -12.53 -5.62
N GLU A 431 -31.69 -13.02 -6.26
CA GLU A 431 -30.60 -12.16 -6.67
C GLU A 431 -31.06 -11.29 -7.85
N LEU A 432 -30.70 -10.00 -7.79
CA LEU A 432 -30.95 -9.04 -8.87
C LEU A 432 -29.62 -8.77 -9.58
N ASP A 433 -29.66 -8.68 -10.92
CA ASP A 433 -28.50 -8.37 -11.78
C ASP A 433 -28.00 -6.93 -11.58
#